data_19e3b7fd472ff51c2e1d1d0b1ea79d3c
#
_entry.id   19e3b7fd472ff51c2e1d1d0b1ea79d3c
#
_cell.length_a   1.000
_cell.length_b   1.000
_cell.length_c   1.000
_cell.angle_alpha   90.00
_cell.angle_beta   90.00
_cell.angle_gamma   90.00
#
_symmetry.space_group_name_H-M   'P 1'
#
loop_
_entity.id
_entity.type
_entity.pdbx_description
1 polymer ?
#
loop_
_entity_poly.entity_id
_entity_poly.type
_entity_poly.pdbx_seq_one_letter_code
_entity_poly.pdbx_strand_id
1 'polypeptide(L)'
;MLLVAALCVKAWCCRFEYGGKDLITLAITDIGDFTRKLLIQNVFDQFYVLEGEVSTFAAFTIEGELNEDYYSSDETEFLQDRKWSLWSEIKPVAFLLMKGKKLPVSFKFVLQLSDHNTDWLLGKYHLEHLKEQLSGLYLNIRYQDKKLICVTGLSYKTFVMDKTLEHVWDDTAAQFMKQNGITVEKV
;
A
#
# COMPACT_ATOMS: atom_id res chain seq x y z
N MET A 1 -27.34 11.93 28.38
CA MET A 1 -27.36 10.72 27.52
C MET A 1 -26.68 11.08 26.21
N LEU A 2 -25.34 11.17 26.22
CA LEU A 2 -24.52 11.51 25.04
C LEU A 2 -23.05 11.21 25.41
N LEU A 3 -22.66 9.94 25.36
CA LEU A 3 -21.26 9.54 25.62
C LEU A 3 -21.05 8.09 25.16
N VAL A 4 -21.16 7.81 23.87
CA VAL A 4 -20.78 6.51 23.29
C VAL A 4 -20.46 6.64 21.78
N ALA A 5 -19.66 7.59 21.34
CA ALA A 5 -19.27 7.67 19.93
C ALA A 5 -17.77 7.96 19.71
N ALA A 6 -16.94 7.87 20.75
CA ALA A 6 -15.52 8.27 20.65
C ALA A 6 -14.52 7.09 20.80
N LEU A 7 -14.97 5.84 20.80
CA LEU A 7 -14.12 4.68 21.12
C LEU A 7 -13.82 3.73 19.96
N CYS A 8 -14.27 4.00 18.74
CA CYS A 8 -14.09 3.07 17.63
C CYS A 8 -12.92 3.39 16.67
N VAL A 9 -12.35 4.59 16.74
CA VAL A 9 -11.30 5.02 15.79
C VAL A 9 -9.88 4.62 16.25
N LYS A 10 -9.69 4.30 17.53
CA LYS A 10 -8.36 3.90 18.07
C LYS A 10 -8.02 2.41 17.98
N ALA A 11 -8.99 1.54 17.74
CA ALA A 11 -8.77 0.09 17.76
C ALA A 11 -8.24 -0.48 16.40
N TRP A 12 -8.33 0.25 15.32
CA TRP A 12 -7.90 -0.24 14.00
C TRP A 12 -6.46 0.15 13.66
N CYS A 13 -5.91 1.16 14.32
CA CYS A 13 -4.51 1.55 14.13
C CYS A 13 -3.50 0.53 14.69
N CYS A 14 -3.94 -0.38 15.59
CA CYS A 14 -3.08 -1.38 16.24
C CYS A 14 -3.09 -2.76 15.56
N ARG A 15 -3.81 -2.97 14.45
CA ARG A 15 -3.98 -4.31 13.86
C ARG A 15 -2.88 -4.70 12.88
N PHE A 16 -1.90 -3.84 12.63
CA PHE A 16 -0.72 -4.14 11.82
C PHE A 16 0.60 -4.09 12.64
N GLU A 17 0.55 -4.39 13.92
CA GLU A 17 1.72 -4.89 14.63
C GLU A 17 1.91 -6.38 14.29
N TYR A 18 2.35 -6.64 13.06
CA TYR A 18 2.86 -7.96 12.74
C TYR A 18 4.23 -8.11 13.42
N GLY A 19 4.25 -8.83 14.52
CA GLY A 19 5.43 -9.35 15.16
C GLY A 19 6.09 -10.47 14.31
N GLY A 20 6.43 -10.16 13.07
CA GLY A 20 7.24 -11.01 12.21
C GLY A 20 8.62 -10.38 12.04
N LYS A 21 9.67 -11.06 12.46
CA LYS A 21 11.07 -10.62 12.34
C LYS A 21 11.58 -10.53 10.90
N ASP A 22 10.75 -10.81 9.91
CA ASP A 22 11.15 -11.05 8.53
C ASP A 22 10.66 -9.96 7.55
N LEU A 23 9.96 -8.93 8.02
CA LEU A 23 9.57 -7.79 7.20
C LEU A 23 10.75 -6.83 7.03
N ILE A 24 11.06 -6.46 5.79
CA ILE A 24 12.09 -5.44 5.60
C ILE A 24 11.49 -4.05 5.74
N THR A 25 12.22 -3.21 6.47
CA THR A 25 12.00 -1.78 6.51
C THR A 25 13.02 -1.10 5.62
N LEU A 26 12.53 -0.36 4.62
CA LEU A 26 13.33 0.40 3.67
C LEU A 26 13.19 1.89 4.01
N ALA A 27 14.25 2.50 4.54
CA ALA A 27 14.32 3.93 4.73
C ALA A 27 14.62 4.60 3.39
N ILE A 28 13.77 5.55 2.98
CA ILE A 28 13.93 6.29 1.73
C ILE A 28 14.83 7.49 1.98
N THR A 29 15.95 7.58 1.28
CA THR A 29 16.94 8.65 1.48
C THR A 29 16.57 9.93 0.74
N ASP A 30 15.99 9.83 -0.46
CA ASP A 30 15.51 10.98 -1.23
C ASP A 30 13.98 11.04 -1.21
N ILE A 31 13.45 11.76 -0.21
CA ILE A 31 12.00 11.92 0.00
C ILE A 31 11.36 12.67 -1.18
N GLY A 32 12.05 13.66 -1.74
CA GLY A 32 11.53 14.47 -2.83
C GLY A 32 11.37 13.66 -4.11
N ASP A 33 12.38 12.89 -4.49
CA ASP A 33 12.35 12.02 -5.67
C ASP A 33 11.31 10.90 -5.49
N PHE A 34 11.26 10.27 -4.32
CA PHE A 34 10.26 9.26 -4.01
C PHE A 34 8.84 9.81 -4.14
N THR A 35 8.57 10.97 -3.51
CA THR A 35 7.24 11.59 -3.56
C THR A 35 6.83 11.94 -4.98
N ARG A 36 7.77 12.40 -5.82
CA ARG A 36 7.54 12.63 -7.24
C ARG A 36 7.19 11.33 -7.98
N LYS A 37 7.88 10.23 -7.70
CA LYS A 37 7.60 8.91 -8.29
C LYS A 37 6.25 8.36 -7.84
N LEU A 38 5.90 8.58 -6.57
CA LEU A 38 4.63 8.14 -6.01
C LEU A 38 3.44 8.93 -6.59
N LEU A 39 3.52 10.26 -6.64
CA LEU A 39 2.38 11.12 -6.91
C LEU A 39 2.29 11.65 -8.35
N ILE A 40 3.38 11.60 -9.11
CA ILE A 40 3.43 12.21 -10.46
C ILE A 40 3.77 11.16 -11.52
N GLN A 41 4.76 10.30 -11.26
CA GLN A 41 5.17 9.27 -12.21
C GLN A 41 4.28 8.02 -12.11
N ASN A 42 4.47 7.07 -13.02
CA ASN A 42 3.63 5.88 -13.14
C ASN A 42 4.22 4.64 -12.42
N VAL A 43 5.18 4.87 -11.52
CA VAL A 43 5.93 3.78 -10.86
C VAL A 43 5.02 2.87 -10.04
N PHE A 44 4.04 3.44 -9.35
CA PHE A 44 3.14 2.70 -8.45
C PHE A 44 1.73 2.49 -9.04
N ASP A 45 1.46 2.90 -10.27
CA ASP A 45 0.13 2.96 -10.86
C ASP A 45 -0.62 1.63 -10.90
N GLN A 46 0.12 0.52 -10.95
CA GLN A 46 -0.43 -0.84 -11.00
C GLN A 46 -0.66 -1.49 -9.63
N PHE A 47 -0.42 -0.77 -8.55
CA PHE A 47 -0.77 -1.24 -7.22
C PHE A 47 -2.23 -0.88 -6.90
N TYR A 48 -2.88 -1.74 -6.14
CA TYR A 48 -4.15 -1.42 -5.49
C TYR A 48 -3.91 -0.53 -4.28
N VAL A 49 -4.87 0.33 -3.98
CA VAL A 49 -4.91 1.12 -2.76
C VAL A 49 -5.87 0.45 -1.79
N LEU A 50 -5.40 0.14 -0.58
CA LEU A 50 -6.28 -0.32 0.49
C LEU A 50 -6.71 0.86 1.37
N GLU A 51 -5.72 1.64 1.79
CA GLU A 51 -5.90 2.74 2.73
C GLU A 51 -4.92 3.86 2.42
N GLY A 52 -5.37 5.09 2.56
CA GLY A 52 -4.55 6.28 2.53
C GLY A 52 -4.94 7.22 3.66
N GLU A 53 -3.94 7.84 4.28
CA GLU A 53 -4.13 8.91 5.26
C GLU A 53 -3.16 10.04 4.95
N VAL A 54 -3.66 11.27 4.88
CA VAL A 54 -2.86 12.47 4.65
C VAL A 54 -3.22 13.52 5.68
N SER A 55 -2.25 13.95 6.47
CA SER A 55 -2.39 15.02 7.46
C SER A 55 -1.68 16.28 6.98
N THR A 56 -2.46 17.34 6.77
CA THR A 56 -1.97 18.67 6.40
C THR A 56 -2.53 19.70 7.39
N PHE A 57 -3.39 20.62 6.95
CA PHE A 57 -4.18 21.49 7.82
C PHE A 57 -5.37 20.75 8.45
N ALA A 58 -5.76 19.63 7.88
CA ALA A 58 -6.73 18.67 8.38
C ALA A 58 -6.23 17.26 8.07
N ALA A 59 -6.84 16.25 8.69
CA ALA A 59 -6.61 14.85 8.37
C ALA A 59 -7.65 14.38 7.34
N PHE A 60 -7.18 13.65 6.33
CA PHE A 60 -7.98 13.07 5.27
C PHE A 60 -7.72 11.57 5.22
N THR A 61 -8.77 10.80 5.15
CA THR A 61 -8.71 9.34 4.97
C THR A 61 -9.21 8.97 3.59
N ILE A 62 -8.54 8.06 2.94
CA ILE A 62 -8.88 7.48 1.64
C ILE A 62 -9.07 5.99 1.86
N GLU A 63 -10.26 5.49 1.57
CA GLU A 63 -10.55 4.06 1.50
C GLU A 63 -10.52 3.66 0.03
N GLY A 64 -9.72 2.63 -0.27
CA GLY A 64 -9.51 2.21 -1.65
C GLY A 64 -10.51 1.18 -2.14
N GLU A 65 -11.44 0.71 -1.30
CA GLU A 65 -12.49 -0.21 -1.70
C GLU A 65 -13.42 0.44 -2.71
N LEU A 66 -13.68 -0.25 -3.82
CA LEU A 66 -14.57 0.22 -4.86
C LEU A 66 -16.01 0.19 -4.35
N ASN A 67 -16.73 1.29 -4.54
CA ASN A 67 -18.16 1.35 -4.23
C ASN A 67 -18.95 0.92 -5.48
N GLU A 68 -19.45 -0.30 -5.47
CA GLU A 68 -20.20 -0.86 -6.60
C GLU A 68 -21.43 -0.02 -6.96
N ASP A 69 -22.09 0.60 -5.98
CA ASP A 69 -23.27 1.46 -6.19
C ASP A 69 -22.96 2.75 -7.01
N TYR A 70 -21.69 3.11 -7.12
CA TYR A 70 -21.26 4.27 -7.90
C TYR A 70 -21.24 4.01 -9.41
N TYR A 71 -21.10 2.75 -9.82
CA TYR A 71 -20.90 2.35 -11.21
C TYR A 71 -22.22 1.89 -11.84
N SER A 72 -22.43 2.24 -13.10
CA SER A 72 -23.51 1.68 -13.91
C SER A 72 -23.21 0.21 -14.27
N SER A 73 -24.26 -0.53 -14.66
CA SER A 73 -24.10 -1.95 -15.05
C SER A 73 -23.06 -2.16 -16.16
N ASP A 74 -22.97 -1.21 -17.10
CA ASP A 74 -22.01 -1.27 -18.21
C ASP A 74 -20.56 -0.96 -17.73
N GLU A 75 -20.41 -0.11 -16.71
CA GLU A 75 -19.12 0.22 -16.15
C GLU A 75 -18.59 -0.86 -15.22
N THR A 76 -19.46 -1.59 -14.54
CA THR A 76 -19.09 -2.69 -13.64
C THR A 76 -18.34 -3.79 -14.40
N GLU A 77 -18.68 -4.03 -15.69
CA GLU A 77 -17.97 -4.99 -16.53
C GLU A 77 -16.49 -4.61 -16.76
N PHE A 78 -16.17 -3.31 -16.77
CA PHE A 78 -14.79 -2.81 -16.92
C PHE A 78 -13.97 -2.92 -15.64
N LEU A 79 -14.60 -3.09 -14.48
CA LEU A 79 -13.89 -3.25 -13.21
C LEU A 79 -13.17 -4.60 -13.10
N GLN A 80 -13.45 -5.57 -13.96
CA GLN A 80 -12.78 -6.87 -14.02
C GLN A 80 -12.75 -7.59 -12.66
N ASP A 81 -13.84 -7.55 -11.92
CA ASP A 81 -14.00 -8.11 -10.57
C ASP A 81 -13.00 -7.54 -9.52
N ARG A 82 -12.40 -6.38 -9.81
CA ARG A 82 -11.52 -5.71 -8.85
C ARG A 82 -12.32 -5.25 -7.63
N LYS A 83 -11.78 -5.55 -6.46
CA LYS A 83 -12.30 -5.03 -5.20
C LYS A 83 -11.74 -3.64 -4.84
N TRP A 84 -10.53 -3.33 -5.31
CA TRP A 84 -9.75 -2.17 -4.90
C TRP A 84 -9.44 -1.24 -6.06
N SER A 85 -9.42 0.06 -5.77
CA SER A 85 -8.98 1.09 -6.71
C SER A 85 -7.49 0.94 -7.03
N LEU A 86 -7.10 1.26 -8.25
CA LEU A 86 -5.69 1.38 -8.61
C LEU A 86 -5.11 2.70 -8.05
N TRP A 87 -3.79 2.69 -7.78
CA TRP A 87 -3.10 3.92 -7.38
C TRP A 87 -3.23 5.01 -8.43
N SER A 88 -3.22 4.68 -9.72
CA SER A 88 -3.44 5.63 -10.82
C SER A 88 -4.77 6.39 -10.73
N GLU A 89 -5.79 5.78 -10.15
CA GLU A 89 -7.12 6.38 -9.98
C GLU A 89 -7.18 7.32 -8.75
N ILE A 90 -6.49 6.96 -7.67
CA ILE A 90 -6.45 7.70 -6.41
C ILE A 90 -5.34 8.77 -6.37
N LYS A 91 -4.25 8.53 -7.07
CA LYS A 91 -3.07 9.41 -7.12
C LYS A 91 -3.39 10.90 -7.36
N PRO A 92 -4.30 11.28 -8.27
CA PRO A 92 -4.66 12.69 -8.48
C PRO A 92 -5.25 13.36 -7.22
N VAL A 93 -6.08 12.64 -6.47
CA VAL A 93 -6.69 13.12 -5.22
C VAL A 93 -5.61 13.26 -4.14
N ALA A 94 -4.78 12.23 -3.95
CA ALA A 94 -3.66 12.28 -3.02
C ALA A 94 -2.71 13.45 -3.32
N PHE A 95 -2.41 13.68 -4.61
CA PHE A 95 -1.60 14.82 -5.03
C PHE A 95 -2.24 16.16 -4.67
N LEU A 96 -3.54 16.34 -4.88
CA LEU A 96 -4.25 17.57 -4.52
C LEU A 96 -4.22 17.84 -3.02
N LEU A 97 -4.37 16.81 -2.18
CA LEU A 97 -4.31 16.92 -0.72
C LEU A 97 -2.91 17.31 -0.23
N MET A 98 -1.88 16.82 -0.91
CA MET A 98 -0.47 17.04 -0.53
C MET A 98 0.13 18.28 -1.19
N LYS A 99 -0.46 18.77 -2.30
CA LYS A 99 0.02 19.94 -3.04
C LYS A 99 -0.18 21.21 -2.20
N GLY A 100 0.91 21.88 -1.87
CA GLY A 100 0.84 23.14 -1.15
C GLY A 100 2.19 23.82 -0.96
N LYS A 101 2.18 25.00 -0.32
CA LYS A 101 3.41 25.71 0.06
C LYS A 101 4.12 25.05 1.27
N LYS A 102 3.40 24.24 2.02
CA LYS A 102 3.92 23.52 3.18
C LYS A 102 3.85 22.03 2.90
N LEU A 103 4.85 21.29 3.34
CA LEU A 103 4.83 19.83 3.31
C LEU A 103 3.74 19.29 4.23
N PRO A 104 3.16 18.13 3.92
CA PRO A 104 2.26 17.45 4.84
C PRO A 104 2.97 17.16 6.18
N VAL A 105 2.20 17.14 7.26
CA VAL A 105 2.70 16.76 8.59
C VAL A 105 3.06 15.27 8.58
N SER A 106 2.17 14.46 8.01
CA SER A 106 2.37 13.03 7.80
C SER A 106 1.52 12.51 6.65
N PHE A 107 1.90 11.39 6.09
CA PHE A 107 1.02 10.58 5.25
C PHE A 107 1.35 9.09 5.40
N LYS A 108 0.35 8.27 5.14
CA LYS A 108 0.44 6.82 5.09
C LYS A 108 -0.34 6.33 3.88
N PHE A 109 0.23 5.40 3.13
CA PHE A 109 -0.46 4.67 2.07
C PHE A 109 -0.17 3.18 2.21
N VAL A 110 -1.22 2.38 2.18
CA VAL A 110 -1.12 0.92 2.13
C VAL A 110 -1.47 0.51 0.71
N LEU A 111 -0.45 0.07 -0.01
CA LEU A 111 -0.57 -0.40 -1.39
C LEU A 111 -0.47 -1.91 -1.41
N GLN A 112 -1.29 -2.57 -2.22
CA GLN A 112 -1.25 -4.01 -2.46
C GLN A 112 -0.81 -4.28 -3.89
N LEU A 113 0.04 -5.29 -4.08
CA LEU A 113 0.38 -5.76 -5.42
C LEU A 113 -0.90 -6.26 -6.11
N SER A 114 -1.13 -5.84 -7.36
CA SER A 114 -2.31 -6.26 -8.10
C SER A 114 -2.33 -7.77 -8.35
N ASP A 115 -3.50 -8.34 -8.55
CA ASP A 115 -3.68 -9.78 -8.74
C ASP A 115 -2.84 -10.31 -9.90
N HIS A 116 -2.84 -9.58 -11.02
CA HIS A 116 -2.03 -9.93 -12.18
C HIS A 116 -0.52 -10.00 -11.86
N ASN A 117 0.01 -9.02 -11.12
CA ASN A 117 1.41 -8.98 -10.74
C ASN A 117 1.74 -10.01 -9.64
N THR A 118 0.76 -10.31 -8.78
CA THR A 118 0.86 -11.38 -7.77
C THR A 118 0.96 -12.74 -8.46
N ASP A 119 0.10 -13.03 -9.44
CA ASP A 119 0.14 -14.26 -10.22
C ASP A 119 1.47 -14.43 -10.97
N TRP A 120 1.94 -13.34 -11.58
CA TRP A 120 3.25 -13.35 -12.24
C TRP A 120 4.39 -13.66 -11.26
N LEU A 121 4.35 -13.06 -10.05
CA LEU A 121 5.37 -13.29 -9.01
C LEU A 121 5.36 -14.75 -8.54
N LEU A 122 4.19 -15.27 -8.22
CA LEU A 122 4.02 -16.66 -7.78
C LEU A 122 4.50 -17.64 -8.86
N GLY A 123 4.14 -17.43 -10.13
CA GLY A 123 4.59 -18.25 -11.24
C GLY A 123 6.09 -18.22 -11.45
N LYS A 124 6.71 -17.03 -11.34
CA LYS A 124 8.16 -16.87 -11.49
C LYS A 124 8.97 -17.66 -10.47
N TYR A 125 8.44 -17.83 -9.25
CA TYR A 125 9.13 -18.52 -8.16
C TYR A 125 8.54 -19.89 -7.83
N HIS A 126 7.63 -20.42 -8.67
CA HIS A 126 6.97 -21.73 -8.50
C HIS A 126 6.21 -21.85 -7.17
N LEU A 127 5.52 -20.77 -6.78
CA LEU A 127 4.76 -20.66 -5.53
C LEU A 127 3.25 -20.59 -5.76
N GLU A 128 2.74 -21.00 -6.93
CA GLU A 128 1.33 -20.94 -7.33
C GLU A 128 0.41 -21.65 -6.33
N HIS A 129 0.93 -22.67 -5.66
CA HIS A 129 0.21 -23.43 -4.63
C HIS A 129 -0.19 -22.58 -3.40
N LEU A 130 0.44 -21.42 -3.20
CA LEU A 130 0.12 -20.50 -2.11
C LEU A 130 -0.99 -19.50 -2.49
N LYS A 131 -1.38 -19.42 -3.76
CA LYS A 131 -2.33 -18.40 -4.26
C LYS A 131 -3.65 -18.39 -3.48
N GLU A 132 -4.26 -19.54 -3.25
CA GLU A 132 -5.56 -19.63 -2.56
C GLU A 132 -5.46 -19.23 -1.07
N GLN A 133 -4.29 -19.42 -0.47
CA GLN A 133 -4.03 -19.10 0.92
C GLN A 133 -3.61 -17.63 1.12
N LEU A 134 -3.13 -16.97 0.05
CA LEU A 134 -2.65 -15.59 0.10
C LEU A 134 -3.83 -14.61 0.14
N SER A 135 -3.77 -13.63 1.02
CA SER A 135 -4.67 -12.47 1.04
C SER A 135 -4.09 -11.30 0.27
N GLY A 136 -2.78 -11.09 0.34
CA GLY A 136 -2.10 -10.03 -0.42
C GLY A 136 -0.66 -9.81 -0.02
N LEU A 137 0.04 -9.08 -0.89
CA LEU A 137 1.41 -8.60 -0.75
C LEU A 137 1.39 -7.08 -0.70
N TYR A 138 1.95 -6.48 0.34
CA TYR A 138 1.73 -5.07 0.66
C TYR A 138 3.03 -4.28 0.71
N LEU A 139 2.91 -2.99 0.36
CA LEU A 139 3.87 -1.94 0.64
C LEU A 139 3.21 -0.88 1.53
N ASN A 140 3.70 -0.76 2.75
CA ASN A 140 3.26 0.25 3.71
C ASN A 140 4.20 1.45 3.64
N ILE A 141 3.76 2.51 3.00
CA ILE A 141 4.52 3.75 2.81
C ILE A 141 4.10 4.72 3.91
N ARG A 142 5.05 5.20 4.70
CA ARG A 142 4.77 6.13 5.80
C ARG A 142 5.79 7.26 5.84
N TYR A 143 5.29 8.48 5.82
CA TYR A 143 6.05 9.69 6.07
C TYR A 143 5.60 10.31 7.39
N GLN A 144 6.51 10.50 8.30
CA GLN A 144 6.30 11.17 9.57
C GLN A 144 7.65 11.66 10.12
N ASP A 145 7.66 12.79 10.84
CA ASP A 145 8.86 13.37 11.47
C ASP A 145 10.04 13.51 10.49
N LYS A 146 9.74 13.95 9.27
CA LYS A 146 10.70 14.11 8.15
C LYS A 146 11.42 12.81 7.76
N LYS A 147 10.87 11.66 8.11
CA LYS A 147 11.36 10.35 7.70
C LYS A 147 10.33 9.70 6.81
N LEU A 148 10.80 9.04 5.78
CA LEU A 148 9.96 8.25 4.87
C LEU A 148 10.46 6.81 4.90
N ILE A 149 9.57 5.91 5.25
CA ILE A 149 9.84 4.48 5.28
C ILE A 149 8.84 3.74 4.41
N CYS A 150 9.29 2.65 3.82
CA CYS A 150 8.46 1.67 3.15
C CYS A 150 8.69 0.32 3.81
N VAL A 151 7.63 -0.30 4.31
CA VAL A 151 7.69 -1.60 4.96
C VAL A 151 6.91 -2.60 4.12
N THR A 152 7.54 -3.73 3.80
CA THR A 152 6.84 -4.83 3.15
C THR A 152 5.87 -5.49 4.12
N GLY A 153 4.82 -6.08 3.58
CA GLY A 153 3.83 -6.84 4.34
C GLY A 153 3.30 -7.99 3.52
N LEU A 154 2.87 -9.02 4.19
CA LEU A 154 2.23 -10.16 3.58
C LEU A 154 1.13 -10.67 4.52
N SER A 155 0.01 -11.07 3.97
CA SER A 155 -1.10 -11.64 4.72
C SER A 155 -1.61 -12.90 4.07
N TYR A 156 -1.85 -13.91 4.90
CA TYR A 156 -2.50 -15.16 4.51
C TYR A 156 -3.91 -15.25 5.10
N LYS A 157 -4.81 -15.94 4.41
CA LYS A 157 -6.16 -16.27 4.89
C LYS A 157 -6.13 -17.31 6.01
N THR A 158 -5.10 -18.15 6.00
CA THR A 158 -4.87 -19.23 6.98
C THR A 158 -3.42 -19.21 7.43
N PHE A 159 -3.12 -19.90 8.51
CA PHE A 159 -1.75 -20.01 8.98
C PHE A 159 -0.87 -20.82 8.00
N VAL A 160 0.23 -20.24 7.57
CA VAL A 160 1.23 -20.84 6.68
C VAL A 160 2.57 -20.84 7.40
N MET A 161 3.23 -21.99 7.45
CA MET A 161 4.56 -22.12 8.09
C MET A 161 5.70 -21.77 7.14
N ASP A 162 5.45 -21.87 5.83
CA ASP A 162 6.47 -21.59 4.81
C ASP A 162 6.66 -20.07 4.67
N LYS A 163 7.87 -19.62 4.89
CA LYS A 163 8.28 -18.22 4.79
C LYS A 163 8.93 -17.86 3.47
N THR A 164 8.97 -18.77 2.53
CA THR A 164 9.62 -18.55 1.22
C THR A 164 9.05 -17.33 0.51
N LEU A 165 7.71 -17.18 0.51
CA LEU A 165 7.07 -16.05 -0.15
C LEU A 165 7.38 -14.71 0.56
N GLU A 166 7.57 -14.71 1.88
CA GLU A 166 7.98 -13.52 2.64
C GLU A 166 9.33 -13.01 2.11
N HIS A 167 10.34 -13.88 2.03
CA HIS A 167 11.66 -13.53 1.50
C HIS A 167 11.62 -13.11 0.03
N VAL A 168 10.85 -13.83 -0.80
CA VAL A 168 10.67 -13.51 -2.21
C VAL A 168 10.04 -12.12 -2.37
N TRP A 169 9.06 -11.78 -1.54
CA TRP A 169 8.41 -10.48 -1.58
C TRP A 169 9.35 -9.36 -1.14
N ASP A 170 10.08 -9.56 -0.05
CA ASP A 170 11.06 -8.59 0.46
C ASP A 170 12.13 -8.27 -0.58
N ASP A 171 12.70 -9.28 -1.21
CA ASP A 171 13.70 -9.11 -2.26
C ASP A 171 13.11 -8.45 -3.52
N THR A 172 11.88 -8.82 -3.88
CA THR A 172 11.17 -8.23 -5.02
C THR A 172 10.89 -6.76 -4.79
N ALA A 173 10.43 -6.39 -3.59
CA ALA A 173 10.18 -5.00 -3.22
C ALA A 173 11.47 -4.17 -3.22
N ALA A 174 12.56 -4.69 -2.66
CA ALA A 174 13.86 -4.02 -2.68
C ALA A 174 14.38 -3.86 -4.12
N GLN A 175 14.22 -4.88 -4.97
CA GLN A 175 14.60 -4.82 -6.38
C GLN A 175 13.73 -3.82 -7.16
N PHE A 176 12.42 -3.79 -6.90
CA PHE A 176 11.50 -2.82 -7.48
C PHE A 176 11.92 -1.38 -7.17
N MET A 177 12.27 -1.08 -5.91
CA MET A 177 12.78 0.25 -5.55
C MET A 177 14.05 0.59 -6.34
N LYS A 178 15.01 -0.33 -6.39
CA LYS A 178 16.28 -0.12 -7.11
C LYS A 178 16.08 0.07 -8.62
N GLN A 179 15.23 -0.73 -9.25
CA GLN A 179 14.96 -0.64 -10.70
C GLN A 179 14.29 0.68 -11.09
N ASN A 180 13.50 1.26 -10.18
CA ASN A 180 12.90 2.57 -10.37
C ASN A 180 13.76 3.73 -9.87
N GLY A 181 15.04 3.47 -9.57
CA GLY A 181 15.99 4.50 -9.12
C GLY A 181 15.63 5.11 -7.77
N ILE A 182 14.91 4.37 -6.90
CA ILE A 182 14.61 4.80 -5.54
C ILE A 182 15.74 4.32 -4.64
N THR A 183 16.44 5.27 -4.02
CA THR A 183 17.53 4.96 -3.11
C THR A 183 16.97 4.64 -1.72
N VAL A 184 17.30 3.44 -1.23
CA VAL A 184 16.81 2.92 0.05
C VAL A 184 17.97 2.39 0.89
N GLU A 185 17.82 2.50 2.21
CA GLU A 185 18.66 1.84 3.19
C GLU A 185 17.81 0.82 3.95
N LYS A 186 18.31 -0.39 4.12
CA LYS A 186 17.65 -1.41 4.99
C LYS A 186 17.90 -1.04 6.44
N VAL A 187 16.83 -0.99 7.24
CA VAL A 187 16.86 -0.62 8.67
C VAL A 187 16.52 -1.83 9.52
#